data_f0bb603dff6339dbd61c12d3f8858a2c
#
_entry.id   f0bb603dff6339dbd61c12d3f8858a2c
#
_cell.length_a   1.000
_cell.length_b   1.000
_cell.length_c   1.000
_cell.angle_alpha   90.00
_cell.angle_beta   90.00
_cell.angle_gamma   90.00
#
_symmetry.space_group_name_H-M   'P 1'
#
loop_
_entity.id
_entity.type
_entity.pdbx_description
1 polymer ?
#
loop_
_entity_poly.entity_id
_entity_poly.type
_entity_poly.pdbx_seq_one_letter_code
_entity_poly.pdbx_strand_id
1 'polypeptide(L)'
;QDSVELDIKPEIEFVRKYIGSGSETGQLSVKFRVVDPVGNEIINRILNEDITKNIHIDNPQLWWPRGYGEQNLYTVSVDLVKNDGTVVDNWTRKIGLRTITMDRTKDKWGERFATCVNGVNIFAMGADYIPEDHLLGRVTPETTRTLLEKAVFANFNSIRVWGGGYYPDDWFYDMCDEMGLVVWQDFMFACAVYDLTPEFEANITAEFIDNLKRIRHHASLGLMCGNNEMEQFVKERNWVSKDSEVRDYIIMYERILPQIMKQYAPQVFYWPASPSSGGSFDDPRDENRGDVHYWDVWH
;
A
#
# COMPACT_ATOMS: atom_id res chain seq x y z
N GLN A 1 22.14 -2.52 5.41
CA GLN A 1 21.67 -1.52 6.40
C GLN A 1 22.10 -2.01 7.77
N ASP A 2 22.94 -1.22 8.46
CA ASP A 2 23.47 -1.59 9.77
C ASP A 2 22.48 -1.27 10.90
N SER A 3 21.51 -0.40 10.64
CA SER A 3 20.44 -0.04 11.58
C SER A 3 19.20 0.49 10.86
N VAL A 4 18.06 0.46 11.56
CA VAL A 4 16.77 1.04 11.14
C VAL A 4 16.19 1.84 12.29
N GLU A 5 15.60 3.00 11.95
CA GLU A 5 14.78 3.78 12.86
C GLU A 5 13.31 3.48 12.55
N LEU A 6 12.59 2.92 13.52
CA LEU A 6 11.16 2.67 13.46
C LEU A 6 10.42 3.77 14.21
N ASP A 7 9.61 4.52 13.49
CA ASP A 7 8.80 5.61 14.06
C ASP A 7 7.35 5.16 14.27
N ILE A 8 6.89 5.16 15.52
CA ILE A 8 5.54 4.76 15.90
C ILE A 8 4.79 5.98 16.45
N LYS A 9 3.73 6.37 15.76
CA LYS A 9 2.85 7.48 16.15
C LYS A 9 1.43 6.96 16.37
N PRO A 10 0.97 6.79 17.63
CA PRO A 10 -0.41 6.42 17.89
C PRO A 10 -1.35 7.60 17.66
N GLU A 11 -2.50 7.33 17.07
CA GLU A 11 -3.63 8.27 16.99
C GLU A 11 -4.80 7.67 17.78
N ILE A 12 -5.25 8.37 18.82
CA ILE A 12 -6.31 7.89 19.72
C ILE A 12 -7.60 8.65 19.43
N GLU A 13 -8.66 7.94 19.09
CA GLU A 13 -9.98 8.50 18.87
C GLU A 13 -10.92 8.14 20.03
N PHE A 14 -11.62 9.15 20.57
CA PHE A 14 -12.61 8.97 21.64
C PHE A 14 -14.02 9.12 21.10
N VAL A 15 -14.86 8.10 21.31
CA VAL A 15 -16.29 8.17 21.01
C VAL A 15 -17.00 8.95 22.11
N ARG A 16 -17.25 10.22 21.89
CA ARG A 16 -17.87 11.16 22.86
C ARG A 16 -19.19 10.68 23.49
N LYS A 17 -19.89 9.74 22.88
CA LYS A 17 -21.20 9.26 23.33
C LYS A 17 -21.16 8.46 24.66
N TYR A 18 -19.99 8.01 25.07
CA TYR A 18 -19.79 7.21 26.31
C TYR A 18 -19.06 7.96 27.41
N ILE A 19 -18.70 9.22 27.20
CA ILE A 19 -18.20 10.06 28.28
C ILE A 19 -19.44 10.60 29.00
N GLY A 20 -19.98 9.81 29.96
CA GLY A 20 -20.95 10.29 30.89
C GLY A 20 -20.38 11.49 31.68
N SER A 21 -21.26 12.34 32.24
CA SER A 21 -20.92 13.58 32.92
C SER A 21 -20.14 13.40 34.24
N GLY A 22 -19.43 12.31 34.42
CA GLY A 22 -18.49 12.04 35.49
C GLY A 22 -17.11 11.78 34.88
N SER A 23 -16.17 12.63 35.20
CA SER A 23 -14.77 12.64 34.74
C SER A 23 -13.99 11.39 35.18
N GLU A 24 -14.26 10.24 34.56
CA GLU A 24 -13.37 9.08 34.60
C GLU A 24 -12.64 8.87 33.26
N THR A 25 -12.11 9.92 32.67
CA THR A 25 -10.92 9.78 31.88
C THR A 25 -9.76 9.60 32.85
N GLY A 26 -9.73 8.46 33.52
CA GLY A 26 -8.51 8.03 34.19
C GLY A 26 -7.38 8.17 33.18
N GLN A 27 -6.25 8.71 33.60
CA GLN A 27 -5.10 8.94 32.78
C GLN A 27 -4.80 7.66 31.99
N LEU A 28 -4.98 7.71 30.65
CA LEU A 28 -4.67 6.60 29.77
C LEU A 28 -3.20 6.68 29.39
N SER A 29 -2.56 5.56 29.24
CA SER A 29 -1.18 5.42 28.79
C SER A 29 -1.13 4.52 27.58
N VAL A 30 -0.12 4.72 26.73
CA VAL A 30 0.12 3.88 25.57
C VAL A 30 1.29 2.96 25.85
N LYS A 31 1.08 1.66 25.74
CA LYS A 31 2.12 0.65 25.87
C LYS A 31 2.54 0.14 24.50
N PHE A 32 3.82 0.22 24.18
CA PHE A 32 4.41 -0.31 22.95
C PHE A 32 5.19 -1.58 23.22
N ARG A 33 5.04 -2.53 22.30
CA ARG A 33 5.83 -3.74 22.28
C ARG A 33 6.26 -4.05 20.85
N VAL A 34 7.54 -4.33 20.67
CA VAL A 34 8.11 -4.77 19.38
C VAL A 34 8.83 -6.10 19.61
N VAL A 35 8.48 -7.10 18.82
CA VAL A 35 9.07 -8.43 18.84
C VAL A 35 9.70 -8.70 17.48
N ASP A 36 10.92 -9.22 17.48
CA ASP A 36 11.65 -9.57 16.27
C ASP A 36 11.09 -10.84 15.58
N PRO A 37 11.55 -11.17 14.36
CA PRO A 37 11.08 -12.36 13.63
C PRO A 37 11.30 -13.71 14.33
N VAL A 38 12.26 -13.79 15.24
CA VAL A 38 12.58 -15.02 15.99
C VAL A 38 11.96 -15.05 17.39
N GLY A 39 11.15 -14.03 17.75
CA GLY A 39 10.37 -14.00 18.98
C GLY A 39 11.02 -13.26 20.15
N ASN A 40 12.16 -12.59 19.96
CA ASN A 40 12.77 -11.78 21.01
C ASN A 40 12.07 -10.43 21.14
N GLU A 41 11.82 -10.01 22.36
CA GLU A 41 11.27 -8.69 22.65
C GLU A 41 12.37 -7.63 22.57
N ILE A 42 12.24 -6.71 21.60
CA ILE A 42 13.17 -5.57 21.41
C ILE A 42 12.81 -4.43 22.32
N ILE A 43 11.50 -4.14 22.43
CA ILE A 43 10.95 -3.05 23.22
C ILE A 43 9.64 -3.47 23.89
N ASN A 44 9.51 -3.06 25.17
CA ASN A 44 8.27 -3.12 25.92
C ASN A 44 8.26 -1.92 26.89
N ARG A 45 7.54 -0.85 26.52
CA ARG A 45 7.54 0.41 27.28
C ARG A 45 6.15 1.00 27.35
N ILE A 46 5.84 1.59 28.50
CA ILE A 46 4.65 2.42 28.72
C ILE A 46 5.07 3.88 28.56
N LEU A 47 4.28 4.63 27.79
CA LEU A 47 4.45 6.07 27.59
C LEU A 47 3.18 6.79 28.04
N ASN A 48 3.38 7.90 28.73
CA ASN A 48 2.31 8.83 29.04
C ASN A 48 2.17 9.78 27.83
N GLU A 49 0.97 9.79 27.22
CA GLU A 49 0.54 10.69 26.13
C GLU A 49 1.20 10.53 24.75
N ASP A 50 0.61 11.19 23.75
CA ASP A 50 0.90 11.21 22.30
C ASP A 50 2.37 11.50 21.92
N ILE A 51 3.24 10.55 22.14
CA ILE A 51 4.64 10.73 21.79
C ILE A 51 5.00 9.78 20.65
N THR A 52 5.37 10.34 19.49
CA THR A 52 6.12 9.63 18.47
C THR A 52 7.37 9.03 19.09
N LYS A 53 7.58 7.73 18.95
CA LYS A 53 8.79 7.06 19.41
C LYS A 53 9.58 6.55 18.24
N ASN A 54 10.81 7.04 18.23
CA ASN A 54 11.88 6.55 17.39
C ASN A 54 12.51 5.33 18.09
N ILE A 55 12.40 4.16 17.47
CA ILE A 55 12.94 2.90 17.97
C ILE A 55 14.11 2.51 17.08
N HIS A 56 15.32 2.56 17.66
CA HIS A 56 16.52 2.13 16.97
C HIS A 56 16.65 0.60 17.02
N ILE A 57 16.86 -0.02 15.88
CA ILE A 57 17.06 -1.46 15.72
C ILE A 57 18.40 -1.67 15.01
N ASP A 58 19.39 -2.19 15.75
CA ASP A 58 20.69 -2.58 15.23
C ASP A 58 20.61 -3.93 14.49
N ASN A 59 21.35 -4.05 13.40
CA ASN A 59 21.43 -5.28 12.59
C ASN A 59 20.04 -5.90 12.28
N PRO A 60 19.12 -5.12 11.68
CA PRO A 60 17.75 -5.56 11.46
C PRO A 60 17.70 -6.76 10.51
N GLN A 61 16.80 -7.71 10.80
CA GLN A 61 16.44 -8.77 9.87
C GLN A 61 15.50 -8.18 8.83
N LEU A 62 16.01 -7.92 7.62
CA LEU A 62 15.23 -7.28 6.56
C LEU A 62 14.22 -8.25 5.95
N TRP A 63 13.07 -7.72 5.56
CA TRP A 63 12.13 -8.42 4.71
C TRP A 63 12.58 -8.37 3.25
N TRP A 64 12.46 -9.48 2.55
CA TRP A 64 12.79 -9.61 1.13
C TRP A 64 11.65 -10.24 0.34
N PRO A 65 11.51 -9.89 -0.93
CA PRO A 65 10.61 -10.63 -1.82
C PRO A 65 11.12 -12.05 -2.04
N ARG A 66 10.19 -12.92 -2.38
CA ARG A 66 10.48 -14.31 -2.70
C ARG A 66 11.60 -14.44 -3.74
N GLY A 67 12.53 -15.33 -3.49
CA GLY A 67 13.70 -15.59 -4.34
C GLY A 67 14.88 -14.65 -4.11
N TYR A 68 14.75 -13.64 -3.22
CA TYR A 68 15.81 -12.68 -2.91
C TYR A 68 16.26 -12.74 -1.44
N GLY A 69 15.51 -13.39 -0.57
CA GLY A 69 15.82 -13.56 0.86
C GLY A 69 14.61 -13.99 1.66
N GLU A 70 14.72 -13.86 2.99
CA GLU A 70 13.70 -14.30 3.94
C GLU A 70 12.61 -13.22 4.14
N GLN A 71 11.38 -13.65 4.43
CA GLN A 71 10.24 -12.80 4.72
C GLN A 71 10.17 -12.49 6.23
N ASN A 72 11.18 -11.78 6.73
CA ASN A 72 11.28 -11.43 8.14
C ASN A 72 10.24 -10.39 8.54
N LEU A 73 9.34 -10.74 9.48
CA LEU A 73 8.27 -9.90 9.96
C LEU A 73 8.40 -9.65 11.47
N TYR A 74 8.42 -8.38 11.86
CA TYR A 74 8.39 -7.91 13.23
C TYR A 74 6.93 -7.75 13.67
N THR A 75 6.62 -8.10 14.92
CA THR A 75 5.30 -7.83 15.50
C THR A 75 5.35 -6.55 16.31
N VAL A 76 4.52 -5.59 15.94
CA VAL A 76 4.32 -4.32 16.67
C VAL A 76 2.95 -4.34 17.33
N SER A 77 2.93 -4.17 18.65
CA SER A 77 1.70 -4.06 19.42
C SER A 77 1.64 -2.71 20.13
N VAL A 78 0.46 -2.11 20.12
CA VAL A 78 0.15 -0.84 20.81
C VAL A 78 -1.11 -1.09 21.64
N ASP A 79 -0.97 -1.02 22.95
CA ASP A 79 -2.08 -1.18 23.89
C ASP A 79 -2.43 0.17 24.53
N LEU A 80 -3.70 0.53 24.58
CA LEU A 80 -4.21 1.63 25.37
C LEU A 80 -4.58 1.10 26.75
N VAL A 81 -3.90 1.57 27.79
CA VAL A 81 -4.01 1.01 29.14
C VAL A 81 -4.44 2.05 30.17
N LYS A 82 -5.24 1.65 31.15
CA LYS A 82 -5.57 2.43 32.34
C LYS A 82 -4.45 2.36 33.37
N ASN A 83 -4.52 3.24 34.41
CA ASN A 83 -3.55 3.26 35.52
C ASN A 83 -3.49 1.95 36.32
N ASP A 84 -4.57 1.16 36.32
CA ASP A 84 -4.63 -0.15 36.97
C ASP A 84 -4.06 -1.29 36.09
N GLY A 85 -3.55 -0.96 34.87
CA GLY A 85 -3.03 -1.92 33.92
C GLY A 85 -4.07 -2.57 32.98
N THR A 86 -5.35 -2.20 33.14
CA THR A 86 -6.42 -2.73 32.26
C THR A 86 -6.22 -2.22 30.83
N VAL A 87 -6.13 -3.14 29.87
CA VAL A 87 -6.12 -2.83 28.42
C VAL A 87 -7.55 -2.48 27.99
N VAL A 88 -7.75 -1.29 27.45
CA VAL A 88 -9.06 -0.80 26.96
C VAL A 88 -9.21 -0.90 25.46
N ASP A 89 -8.07 -0.85 24.74
CA ASP A 89 -8.01 -1.06 23.30
C ASP A 89 -6.63 -1.56 22.90
N ASN A 90 -6.53 -2.27 21.76
CA ASN A 90 -5.25 -2.73 21.27
C ASN A 90 -5.18 -2.68 19.74
N TRP A 91 -3.95 -2.52 19.25
CA TRP A 91 -3.63 -2.64 17.86
C TRP A 91 -2.35 -3.49 17.70
N THR A 92 -2.39 -4.52 16.88
CA THR A 92 -1.23 -5.38 16.62
C THR A 92 -1.13 -5.67 15.13
N ARG A 93 0.07 -5.46 14.58
CA ARG A 93 0.37 -5.74 13.17
C ARG A 93 1.77 -6.34 13.02
N LYS A 94 1.93 -7.12 11.95
CA LYS A 94 3.25 -7.51 11.46
C LYS A 94 3.75 -6.47 10.48
N ILE A 95 5.02 -6.12 10.56
CA ILE A 95 5.68 -5.19 9.65
C ILE A 95 6.99 -5.80 9.15
N GLY A 96 7.38 -5.52 7.91
CA GLY A 96 8.69 -5.87 7.39
C GLY A 96 9.60 -4.66 7.32
N LEU A 97 10.80 -4.77 7.85
CA LEU A 97 11.81 -3.73 7.74
C LEU A 97 12.48 -3.85 6.36
N ARG A 98 12.23 -2.90 5.50
CA ARG A 98 12.74 -2.88 4.12
C ARG A 98 12.68 -1.48 3.52
N THR A 99 13.37 -1.26 2.42
CA THR A 99 13.13 -0.15 1.49
C THR A 99 12.58 -0.73 0.18
N ILE A 100 11.53 -0.12 -0.37
CA ILE A 100 11.06 -0.39 -1.73
C ILE A 100 10.99 0.93 -2.47
N THR A 101 11.69 1.01 -3.59
CA THR A 101 11.72 2.19 -4.46
C THR A 101 11.58 1.75 -5.91
N MET A 102 11.33 2.69 -6.80
CA MET A 102 11.34 2.44 -8.24
C MET A 102 12.62 3.02 -8.84
N ASP A 103 13.47 2.15 -9.43
CA ASP A 103 14.63 2.58 -10.20
C ASP A 103 14.18 3.11 -11.56
N ARG A 104 14.33 4.42 -11.74
CA ARG A 104 14.02 5.15 -12.98
C ARG A 104 15.27 5.76 -13.59
N THR A 105 16.42 5.11 -13.45
CA THR A 105 17.70 5.57 -14.00
C THR A 105 17.66 5.54 -15.51
N LYS A 106 18.09 6.63 -16.13
CA LYS A 106 18.21 6.73 -17.59
C LYS A 106 19.47 6.03 -18.08
N ASP A 107 19.35 5.34 -19.21
CA ASP A 107 20.46 4.74 -19.92
C ASP A 107 20.39 5.05 -21.43
N LYS A 108 21.19 4.37 -22.23
CA LYS A 108 21.21 4.60 -23.69
C LYS A 108 19.94 4.12 -24.42
N TRP A 109 19.09 3.35 -23.76
CA TRP A 109 17.87 2.80 -24.33
C TRP A 109 16.62 3.58 -23.92
N GLY A 110 16.67 4.27 -22.77
CA GLY A 110 15.55 5.03 -22.23
C GLY A 110 15.66 5.22 -20.74
N GLU A 111 14.55 4.99 -20.03
CA GLU A 111 14.46 5.11 -18.57
C GLU A 111 13.98 3.76 -18.00
N ARG A 112 14.73 3.21 -17.05
CA ARG A 112 14.33 1.99 -16.35
C ARG A 112 13.01 2.18 -15.61
N PHE A 113 12.31 1.09 -15.43
CA PHE A 113 11.15 1.02 -14.54
C PHE A 113 11.23 -0.30 -13.77
N ALA A 114 12.06 -0.34 -12.75
CA ALA A 114 12.38 -1.56 -12.02
C ALA A 114 12.13 -1.39 -10.52
N THR A 115 11.42 -2.34 -9.92
CA THR A 115 11.27 -2.41 -8.46
C THR A 115 12.62 -2.66 -7.82
N CYS A 116 13.03 -1.79 -6.89
CA CYS A 116 14.28 -1.90 -6.15
C CYS A 116 13.97 -2.15 -4.66
N VAL A 117 14.31 -3.33 -4.16
CA VAL A 117 14.10 -3.71 -2.77
C VAL A 117 15.45 -3.78 -2.05
N ASN A 118 15.59 -3.07 -0.94
CA ASN A 118 16.83 -3.01 -0.14
C ASN A 118 18.09 -2.70 -0.99
N GLY A 119 17.94 -1.89 -2.04
CA GLY A 119 19.02 -1.51 -2.95
C GLY A 119 19.29 -2.52 -4.08
N VAL A 120 18.50 -3.58 -4.20
CA VAL A 120 18.61 -4.59 -5.26
C VAL A 120 17.44 -4.47 -6.22
N ASN A 121 17.72 -4.27 -7.51
CA ASN A 121 16.69 -4.31 -8.54
C ASN A 121 16.21 -5.75 -8.73
N ILE A 122 14.90 -5.95 -8.67
CA ILE A 122 14.26 -7.23 -8.88
C ILE A 122 13.50 -7.25 -10.21
N PHE A 123 13.42 -8.42 -10.83
CA PHE A 123 12.48 -8.63 -11.92
C PHE A 123 11.14 -9.06 -11.32
N ALA A 124 10.12 -8.19 -11.43
CA ALA A 124 8.79 -8.43 -10.89
C ALA A 124 8.04 -9.45 -11.75
N MET A 125 8.08 -10.71 -11.35
CA MET A 125 7.37 -11.81 -12.00
C MET A 125 6.02 -12.02 -11.33
N GLY A 126 4.94 -11.86 -12.08
CA GLY A 126 3.61 -11.95 -11.49
C GLY A 126 2.49 -11.88 -12.52
N ALA A 127 1.30 -11.62 -12.00
CA ALA A 127 0.09 -11.42 -12.78
C ALA A 127 -0.84 -10.43 -12.11
N ASP A 128 -1.86 -10.00 -12.85
CA ASP A 128 -2.97 -9.25 -12.28
C ASP A 128 -3.81 -10.14 -11.35
N TYR A 129 -4.15 -9.57 -10.19
CA TYR A 129 -5.13 -10.10 -9.27
C TYR A 129 -6.44 -9.33 -9.51
N ILE A 130 -7.43 -10.05 -10.02
CA ILE A 130 -8.80 -9.60 -10.23
C ILE A 130 -9.70 -10.21 -9.16
N PRO A 131 -10.98 -9.80 -9.01
CA PRO A 131 -11.90 -10.45 -8.07
C PRO A 131 -11.93 -11.97 -8.22
N GLU A 132 -11.71 -12.70 -7.14
CA GLU A 132 -11.63 -14.17 -7.14
C GLU A 132 -12.96 -14.83 -7.47
N ASP A 133 -14.07 -14.16 -7.14
CA ASP A 133 -15.44 -14.64 -7.40
C ASP A 133 -16.34 -13.45 -7.75
N HIS A 134 -17.32 -13.66 -8.63
CA HIS A 134 -18.35 -12.65 -8.93
C HIS A 134 -19.20 -12.29 -7.69
N LEU A 135 -19.33 -13.22 -6.75
CA LEU A 135 -20.02 -13.03 -5.49
C LEU A 135 -18.96 -12.85 -4.38
N LEU A 136 -18.59 -11.61 -4.09
CA LEU A 136 -17.51 -11.27 -3.16
C LEU A 136 -17.64 -11.93 -1.79
N GLY A 137 -18.88 -12.13 -1.29
CA GLY A 137 -19.12 -12.84 -0.02
C GLY A 137 -18.75 -14.33 -0.01
N ARG A 138 -18.29 -14.89 -1.13
CA ARG A 138 -17.77 -16.27 -1.24
C ARG A 138 -16.26 -16.34 -1.15
N VAL A 139 -15.58 -15.20 -1.22
CA VAL A 139 -14.12 -15.13 -1.05
C VAL A 139 -13.81 -15.34 0.44
N THR A 140 -12.89 -16.26 0.73
CA THR A 140 -12.46 -16.60 2.09
C THR A 140 -10.94 -16.58 2.20
N PRO A 141 -10.38 -16.48 3.41
CA PRO A 141 -8.93 -16.59 3.60
C PRO A 141 -8.34 -17.86 2.96
N GLU A 142 -9.07 -18.98 2.99
CA GLU A 142 -8.62 -20.27 2.44
C GLU A 142 -8.58 -20.27 0.91
N THR A 143 -9.58 -19.66 0.24
CA THR A 143 -9.58 -19.54 -1.22
C THR A 143 -8.47 -18.64 -1.69
N THR A 144 -8.30 -17.48 -1.05
CA THR A 144 -7.21 -16.53 -1.33
C THR A 144 -5.84 -17.18 -1.11
N ARG A 145 -5.64 -17.90 0.02
CA ARG A 145 -4.38 -18.61 0.29
C ARG A 145 -4.07 -19.62 -0.81
N THR A 146 -5.05 -20.43 -1.19
CA THR A 146 -4.89 -21.43 -2.26
C THR A 146 -4.47 -20.78 -3.58
N LEU A 147 -5.03 -19.63 -3.92
CA LEU A 147 -4.68 -18.89 -5.14
C LEU A 147 -3.25 -18.36 -5.08
N LEU A 148 -2.88 -17.71 -3.96
CA LEU A 148 -1.53 -17.17 -3.79
C LEU A 148 -0.46 -18.26 -3.70
N GLU A 149 -0.75 -19.42 -3.10
CA GLU A 149 0.16 -20.59 -3.11
C GLU A 149 0.41 -21.11 -4.52
N LYS A 150 -0.61 -21.08 -5.41
CA LYS A 150 -0.41 -21.41 -6.83
C LYS A 150 0.48 -20.39 -7.54
N ALA A 151 0.32 -19.10 -7.24
CA ALA A 151 1.20 -18.05 -7.75
C ALA A 151 2.66 -18.27 -7.29
N VAL A 152 2.85 -18.58 -6.01
CA VAL A 152 4.15 -18.94 -5.44
C VAL A 152 4.73 -20.19 -6.11
N PHE A 153 3.92 -21.23 -6.34
CA PHE A 153 4.34 -22.44 -7.07
C PHE A 153 4.79 -22.12 -8.50
N ALA A 154 4.15 -21.15 -9.15
CA ALA A 154 4.53 -20.65 -10.48
C ALA A 154 5.74 -19.69 -10.44
N ASN A 155 6.43 -19.57 -9.30
CA ASN A 155 7.58 -18.67 -9.07
C ASN A 155 7.27 -17.17 -9.15
N PHE A 156 6.04 -16.76 -8.88
CA PHE A 156 5.73 -15.34 -8.76
C PHE A 156 6.41 -14.75 -7.52
N ASN A 157 6.87 -13.51 -7.65
CA ASN A 157 7.37 -12.67 -6.57
C ASN A 157 6.63 -11.33 -6.50
N SER A 158 5.63 -11.14 -7.36
CA SER A 158 4.83 -9.92 -7.43
C SER A 158 3.37 -10.24 -7.81
N ILE A 159 2.46 -9.38 -7.38
CA ILE A 159 1.02 -9.42 -7.73
C ILE A 159 0.56 -7.99 -7.96
N ARG A 160 -0.19 -7.73 -9.03
CA ARG A 160 -0.87 -6.47 -9.24
C ARG A 160 -2.35 -6.62 -8.89
N VAL A 161 -2.83 -5.85 -7.91
CA VAL A 161 -4.26 -5.70 -7.64
C VAL A 161 -4.83 -4.70 -8.64
N TRP A 162 -5.56 -5.22 -9.62
CA TRP A 162 -6.10 -4.44 -10.72
C TRP A 162 -7.25 -3.51 -10.28
N GLY A 163 -7.24 -2.27 -10.80
CA GLY A 163 -8.17 -1.21 -10.42
C GLY A 163 -9.62 -1.40 -10.85
N GLY A 164 -9.93 -2.42 -11.65
CA GLY A 164 -11.30 -2.80 -12.01
C GLY A 164 -11.96 -3.77 -11.03
N GLY A 165 -11.36 -3.99 -9.87
CA GLY A 165 -11.87 -4.86 -8.82
C GLY A 165 -12.32 -4.11 -7.57
N TYR A 166 -11.82 -4.56 -6.43
CA TYR A 166 -12.00 -3.96 -5.11
C TYR A 166 -10.71 -4.11 -4.29
N TYR A 167 -10.54 -3.33 -3.23
CA TYR A 167 -9.41 -3.51 -2.33
C TYR A 167 -9.57 -4.86 -1.59
N PRO A 168 -8.60 -5.78 -1.70
CA PRO A 168 -8.65 -7.05 -0.98
C PRO A 168 -8.76 -6.85 0.53
N ASP A 169 -9.25 -7.89 1.22
CA ASP A 169 -9.27 -7.94 2.68
C ASP A 169 -7.85 -8.01 3.27
N ASP A 170 -7.73 -7.71 4.57
CA ASP A 170 -6.43 -7.66 5.26
C ASP A 170 -5.63 -8.96 5.12
N TRP A 171 -6.31 -10.12 5.14
CA TRP A 171 -5.62 -11.43 5.00
C TRP A 171 -4.87 -11.60 3.68
N PHE A 172 -5.32 -10.96 2.58
CA PHE A 172 -4.59 -10.98 1.31
C PHE A 172 -3.20 -10.36 1.45
N TYR A 173 -3.13 -9.18 2.05
CA TYR A 173 -1.86 -8.48 2.25
C TYR A 173 -0.98 -9.18 3.27
N ASP A 174 -1.56 -9.71 4.36
CA ASP A 174 -0.85 -10.52 5.35
C ASP A 174 -0.18 -11.73 4.68
N MET A 175 -0.90 -12.43 3.79
CA MET A 175 -0.36 -13.55 3.02
C MET A 175 0.72 -13.12 2.04
N CYS A 176 0.56 -11.97 1.36
CA CYS A 176 1.61 -11.42 0.49
C CYS A 176 2.88 -11.08 1.27
N ASP A 177 2.75 -10.54 2.48
CA ASP A 177 3.87 -10.29 3.39
C ASP A 177 4.58 -11.58 3.76
N GLU A 178 3.83 -12.64 4.13
CA GLU A 178 4.34 -13.94 4.53
C GLU A 178 4.98 -14.73 3.36
N MET A 179 4.43 -14.58 2.15
CA MET A 179 4.88 -15.31 0.95
C MET A 179 5.95 -14.56 0.14
N GLY A 180 6.23 -13.29 0.49
CA GLY A 180 7.20 -12.46 -0.23
C GLY A 180 6.73 -11.99 -1.61
N LEU A 181 5.44 -11.75 -1.77
CA LEU A 181 4.84 -11.24 -3.00
C LEU A 181 4.75 -9.71 -2.94
N VAL A 182 5.53 -9.01 -3.76
CA VAL A 182 5.45 -7.55 -3.86
C VAL A 182 4.12 -7.16 -4.49
N VAL A 183 3.36 -6.29 -3.83
CA VAL A 183 2.05 -5.83 -4.29
C VAL A 183 2.17 -4.51 -5.03
N TRP A 184 1.78 -4.50 -6.29
CA TRP A 184 1.41 -3.32 -7.05
C TRP A 184 -0.09 -3.10 -6.82
N GLN A 185 -0.46 -2.03 -6.12
CA GLN A 185 -1.85 -1.74 -5.79
C GLN A 185 -2.38 -0.61 -6.66
N ASP A 186 -3.36 -0.89 -7.53
CA ASP A 186 -4.14 0.17 -8.15
C ASP A 186 -5.16 0.76 -7.16
N PHE A 187 -5.41 2.06 -7.24
CA PHE A 187 -6.67 2.62 -6.76
C PHE A 187 -7.80 2.11 -7.66
N MET A 188 -9.03 1.99 -7.11
CA MET A 188 -10.13 1.29 -7.77
C MET A 188 -10.75 2.11 -8.91
N PHE A 189 -9.92 2.42 -9.92
CA PHE A 189 -10.29 3.06 -11.17
C PHE A 189 -9.72 2.30 -12.36
N ALA A 190 -10.58 1.97 -13.32
CA ALA A 190 -10.18 1.25 -14.52
C ALA A 190 -11.10 1.54 -15.69
N CYS A 191 -10.51 1.74 -16.87
CA CYS A 191 -11.20 1.69 -18.15
C CYS A 191 -12.48 2.54 -18.22
N ALA A 192 -12.48 3.73 -17.61
CA ALA A 192 -13.61 4.65 -17.58
C ALA A 192 -13.15 6.11 -17.50
N VAL A 193 -14.07 7.04 -17.69
CA VAL A 193 -13.86 8.47 -17.49
C VAL A 193 -14.86 8.94 -16.44
N TYR A 194 -14.43 9.76 -15.50
CA TYR A 194 -15.22 10.21 -14.36
C TYR A 194 -15.36 11.73 -14.35
N ASP A 195 -16.55 12.22 -14.02
CA ASP A 195 -16.76 13.62 -13.65
C ASP A 195 -16.40 13.82 -12.18
N LEU A 196 -15.50 14.74 -11.90
CA LEU A 196 -15.12 15.08 -10.54
C LEU A 196 -16.08 16.11 -9.94
N THR A 197 -17.29 15.65 -9.53
CA THR A 197 -18.18 16.51 -8.75
C THR A 197 -17.65 16.66 -7.32
N PRO A 198 -18.05 17.73 -6.58
CA PRO A 198 -17.62 17.88 -5.17
C PRO A 198 -17.98 16.68 -4.29
N GLU A 199 -19.14 16.07 -4.51
CA GLU A 199 -19.60 14.90 -3.77
C GLU A 199 -18.73 13.67 -4.07
N PHE A 200 -18.39 13.48 -5.35
CA PHE A 200 -17.52 12.39 -5.78
C PHE A 200 -16.10 12.57 -5.25
N GLU A 201 -15.54 13.79 -5.35
CA GLU A 201 -14.22 14.12 -4.78
C GLU A 201 -14.17 13.82 -3.28
N ALA A 202 -15.18 14.25 -2.52
CA ALA A 202 -15.24 13.98 -1.09
C ALA A 202 -15.30 12.48 -0.78
N ASN A 203 -16.09 11.71 -1.53
CA ASN A 203 -16.25 10.28 -1.35
C ASN A 203 -14.96 9.50 -1.65
N ILE A 204 -14.35 9.72 -2.83
CA ILE A 204 -13.13 9.02 -3.23
C ILE A 204 -11.94 9.42 -2.35
N THR A 205 -11.88 10.67 -1.89
CA THR A 205 -10.83 11.12 -0.97
C THR A 205 -10.89 10.35 0.36
N ALA A 206 -12.09 10.17 0.92
CA ALA A 206 -12.29 9.37 2.12
C ALA A 206 -11.87 7.90 1.90
N GLU A 207 -12.28 7.29 0.79
CA GLU A 207 -11.91 5.93 0.41
C GLU A 207 -10.38 5.76 0.29
N PHE A 208 -9.70 6.70 -0.37
CA PHE A 208 -8.24 6.66 -0.52
C PHE A 208 -7.53 6.71 0.84
N ILE A 209 -7.93 7.62 1.71
CA ILE A 209 -7.34 7.79 3.04
C ILE A 209 -7.53 6.53 3.89
N ASP A 210 -8.74 5.98 3.91
CA ASP A 210 -9.07 4.78 4.68
C ASP A 210 -8.24 3.59 4.22
N ASN A 211 -8.20 3.32 2.91
CA ASN A 211 -7.46 2.19 2.39
C ASN A 211 -5.94 2.37 2.55
N LEU A 212 -5.40 3.57 2.32
CA LEU A 212 -3.97 3.82 2.57
C LEU A 212 -3.60 3.60 4.04
N LYS A 213 -4.39 4.10 4.99
CA LYS A 213 -4.16 3.87 6.42
C LYS A 213 -4.20 2.37 6.78
N ARG A 214 -5.10 1.62 6.12
CA ARG A 214 -5.26 0.18 6.33
C ARG A 214 -4.07 -0.62 5.81
N ILE A 215 -3.55 -0.31 4.61
CA ILE A 215 -2.58 -1.16 3.92
C ILE A 215 -1.12 -0.67 3.97
N ARG A 216 -0.85 0.59 4.29
CA ARG A 216 0.49 1.22 4.21
C ARG A 216 1.58 0.58 5.06
N HIS A 217 1.20 -0.24 6.05
CA HIS A 217 2.14 -0.92 6.96
C HIS A 217 2.65 -2.25 6.42
N HIS A 218 2.01 -2.81 5.38
CA HIS A 218 2.39 -4.10 4.82
C HIS A 218 3.76 -4.06 4.16
N ALA A 219 4.57 -5.08 4.47
CA ALA A 219 5.90 -5.23 3.90
C ALA A 219 5.87 -5.41 2.39
N SER A 220 4.86 -6.12 1.90
CA SER A 220 4.63 -6.42 0.50
C SER A 220 4.24 -5.21 -0.36
N LEU A 221 3.66 -4.14 0.23
CA LEU A 221 3.20 -2.99 -0.56
C LEU A 221 4.36 -2.29 -1.25
N GLY A 222 4.48 -2.47 -2.58
CA GLY A 222 5.57 -1.96 -3.41
C GLY A 222 5.29 -0.58 -3.98
N LEU A 223 4.10 -0.39 -4.55
CA LEU A 223 3.67 0.89 -5.11
C LEU A 223 2.15 1.03 -5.10
N MET A 224 1.69 2.27 -5.19
CA MET A 224 0.29 2.64 -5.44
C MET A 224 0.17 3.25 -6.83
N CYS A 225 -0.78 2.74 -7.63
CA CYS A 225 -1.04 3.22 -8.98
C CYS A 225 -2.40 3.91 -9.08
N GLY A 226 -2.46 5.06 -9.74
CA GLY A 226 -3.66 5.89 -9.78
C GLY A 226 -4.84 5.22 -10.48
N ASN A 227 -4.59 4.55 -11.60
CA ASN A 227 -5.65 3.91 -12.38
C ASN A 227 -5.11 2.90 -13.40
N ASN A 228 -6.02 2.07 -13.93
CA ASN A 228 -5.76 1.21 -15.07
C ASN A 228 -6.27 1.84 -16.38
N GLU A 229 -5.37 2.08 -17.33
CA GLU A 229 -5.59 2.45 -18.74
C GLU A 229 -6.29 3.79 -19.01
N MET A 230 -6.53 4.60 -18.00
CA MET A 230 -7.28 5.85 -18.22
C MET A 230 -6.42 6.94 -18.88
N GLU A 231 -5.12 7.04 -18.54
CA GLU A 231 -4.25 8.07 -19.10
C GLU A 231 -4.19 8.02 -20.63
N GLN A 232 -3.98 6.84 -21.18
CA GLN A 232 -3.91 6.65 -22.63
C GLN A 232 -5.23 7.00 -23.31
N PHE A 233 -6.37 6.57 -22.77
CA PHE A 233 -7.68 6.81 -23.38
C PHE A 233 -8.13 8.27 -23.25
N VAL A 234 -7.77 8.95 -22.15
CA VAL A 234 -8.02 10.38 -21.99
C VAL A 234 -7.14 11.20 -22.93
N LYS A 235 -5.84 10.86 -23.04
CA LYS A 235 -4.93 11.49 -24.01
C LYS A 235 -5.42 11.36 -25.45
N GLU A 236 -5.82 10.18 -25.86
CA GLU A 236 -6.31 9.88 -27.20
C GLU A 236 -7.76 10.38 -27.42
N ARG A 237 -8.42 10.84 -26.37
CA ARG A 237 -9.82 11.29 -26.37
C ARG A 237 -10.84 10.23 -26.82
N ASN A 238 -10.47 8.95 -26.70
CA ASN A 238 -11.32 7.84 -27.13
C ASN A 238 -12.61 7.72 -26.33
N TRP A 239 -12.56 8.04 -25.01
CA TRP A 239 -13.70 7.97 -24.11
C TRP A 239 -14.14 9.34 -23.60
N VAL A 240 -13.45 10.39 -24.00
CA VAL A 240 -13.71 11.76 -23.55
C VAL A 240 -14.84 12.37 -24.37
N SER A 241 -15.91 12.80 -23.70
CA SER A 241 -17.06 13.47 -24.31
C SER A 241 -17.00 15.00 -24.20
N LYS A 242 -16.27 15.52 -23.21
CA LYS A 242 -16.13 16.96 -22.93
C LYS A 242 -14.77 17.28 -22.29
N ASP A 243 -14.27 18.49 -22.49
CA ASP A 243 -12.96 18.92 -22.00
C ASP A 243 -12.83 18.92 -20.47
N SER A 244 -13.93 19.03 -19.74
CA SER A 244 -13.90 18.95 -18.29
C SER A 244 -13.40 17.59 -17.79
N GLU A 245 -13.65 16.50 -18.50
CA GLU A 245 -13.20 15.15 -18.13
C GLU A 245 -11.67 15.02 -18.19
N VAL A 246 -11.02 15.71 -19.12
CA VAL A 246 -9.54 15.77 -19.18
C VAL A 246 -8.98 16.53 -17.98
N ARG A 247 -9.59 17.67 -17.63
CA ARG A 247 -9.23 18.44 -16.44
C ARG A 247 -9.42 17.60 -15.17
N ASP A 248 -10.54 16.92 -15.05
CA ASP A 248 -10.91 16.12 -13.88
C ASP A 248 -9.94 14.95 -13.71
N TYR A 249 -9.51 14.31 -14.80
CA TYR A 249 -8.44 13.30 -14.79
C TYR A 249 -7.14 13.85 -14.14
N ILE A 250 -6.67 15.01 -14.62
CA ILE A 250 -5.44 15.63 -14.09
C ILE A 250 -5.60 15.95 -12.60
N ILE A 251 -6.74 16.49 -12.20
CA ILE A 251 -6.99 16.83 -10.80
C ILE A 251 -6.97 15.57 -9.92
N MET A 252 -7.63 14.50 -10.33
CA MET A 252 -7.69 13.25 -9.57
C MET A 252 -6.31 12.59 -9.41
N TYR A 253 -5.63 12.33 -10.53
CA TYR A 253 -4.45 11.45 -10.55
C TYR A 253 -3.11 12.17 -10.44
N GLU A 254 -3.04 13.46 -10.78
CA GLU A 254 -1.79 14.23 -10.72
C GLU A 254 -1.77 15.29 -9.62
N ARG A 255 -2.91 15.52 -8.93
CA ARG A 255 -2.99 16.48 -7.81
C ARG A 255 -3.52 15.85 -6.53
N ILE A 256 -4.76 15.33 -6.52
CA ILE A 256 -5.40 14.81 -5.28
C ILE A 256 -4.63 13.60 -4.76
N LEU A 257 -4.46 12.56 -5.56
CA LEU A 257 -3.78 11.34 -5.14
C LEU A 257 -2.33 11.56 -4.70
N PRO A 258 -1.47 12.31 -5.43
CA PRO A 258 -0.12 12.59 -4.94
C PRO A 258 -0.09 13.35 -3.61
N GLN A 259 -1.06 14.25 -3.34
CA GLN A 259 -1.15 14.96 -2.07
C GLN A 259 -1.53 14.00 -0.92
N ILE A 260 -2.51 13.13 -1.15
CA ILE A 260 -2.93 12.11 -0.19
C ILE A 260 -1.79 11.13 0.08
N MET A 261 -1.10 10.65 -0.95
CA MET A 261 0.07 9.78 -0.81
C MET A 261 1.16 10.43 0.04
N LYS A 262 1.50 11.68 -0.26
CA LYS A 262 2.50 12.43 0.51
C LYS A 262 2.13 12.58 1.98
N GLN A 263 0.85 12.71 2.30
CA GLN A 263 0.37 12.90 3.66
C GLN A 263 0.26 11.59 4.45
N TYR A 264 -0.25 10.53 3.81
CA TYR A 264 -0.64 9.30 4.51
C TYR A 264 0.26 8.09 4.25
N ALA A 265 1.00 8.07 3.14
CA ALA A 265 1.91 6.99 2.78
C ALA A 265 3.17 7.50 2.05
N PRO A 266 3.94 8.44 2.64
CA PRO A 266 5.08 9.10 1.97
C PRO A 266 6.21 8.12 1.61
N GLN A 267 6.25 6.95 2.22
CA GLN A 267 7.25 5.90 2.00
C GLN A 267 6.90 5.00 0.79
N VAL A 268 5.68 5.10 0.26
CA VAL A 268 5.22 4.27 -0.86
C VAL A 268 5.31 5.05 -2.16
N PHE A 269 5.93 4.45 -3.17
CA PHE A 269 6.01 5.07 -4.50
C PHE A 269 4.62 5.18 -5.12
N TYR A 270 4.32 6.34 -5.70
CA TYR A 270 3.08 6.59 -6.43
C TYR A 270 3.33 6.65 -7.93
N TRP A 271 2.51 5.94 -8.71
CA TRP A 271 2.51 5.95 -10.16
C TRP A 271 1.15 6.42 -10.68
N PRO A 272 1.06 7.41 -11.59
CA PRO A 272 -0.22 8.06 -11.90
C PRO A 272 -1.21 7.18 -12.64
N ALA A 273 -0.73 6.29 -13.50
CA ALA A 273 -1.55 5.38 -14.30
C ALA A 273 -0.74 4.14 -14.72
N SER A 274 -1.39 3.12 -15.22
CA SER A 274 -0.79 1.97 -15.88
C SER A 274 -1.60 1.66 -17.16
N PRO A 275 -1.01 1.79 -18.38
CA PRO A 275 0.35 2.20 -18.65
C PRO A 275 0.56 3.71 -18.48
N SER A 276 1.83 4.10 -18.27
CA SER A 276 2.24 5.51 -18.16
C SER A 276 3.75 5.67 -18.39
N SER A 277 4.16 6.84 -18.87
CA SER A 277 5.56 7.27 -18.88
C SER A 277 5.91 8.23 -17.74
N GLY A 278 5.01 8.39 -16.75
CA GLY A 278 5.20 9.25 -15.58
C GLY A 278 4.16 10.34 -15.40
N GLY A 279 3.05 10.28 -16.15
CA GLY A 279 1.94 11.23 -16.07
C GLY A 279 2.05 12.40 -17.04
N SER A 280 1.15 13.37 -16.87
CA SER A 280 1.05 14.59 -17.70
C SER A 280 0.78 14.30 -19.18
N PHE A 281 0.18 13.15 -19.47
CA PHE A 281 -0.05 12.67 -20.84
C PHE A 281 1.22 12.60 -21.72
N ASP A 282 2.39 12.46 -21.08
CA ASP A 282 3.64 12.22 -21.79
C ASP A 282 3.67 10.75 -22.25
N ASP A 283 3.64 10.53 -23.49
CA ASP A 283 3.42 9.26 -24.20
C ASP A 283 3.25 7.99 -23.35
N PRO A 284 2.01 7.64 -22.91
CA PRO A 284 1.79 6.51 -22.02
C PRO A 284 2.03 5.14 -22.66
N ARG A 285 2.42 5.10 -23.93
CA ARG A 285 2.79 3.88 -24.69
C ARG A 285 4.26 3.83 -25.09
N ASP A 286 5.09 4.71 -24.55
CA ASP A 286 6.53 4.70 -24.84
C ASP A 286 7.19 3.45 -24.24
N GLU A 287 7.60 2.52 -25.08
CA GLU A 287 8.24 1.25 -24.69
C GLU A 287 9.59 1.43 -23.98
N ASN A 288 10.16 2.62 -24.00
CA ASN A 288 11.45 2.93 -23.40
C ASN A 288 11.34 3.67 -22.06
N ARG A 289 10.12 3.89 -21.54
CA ARG A 289 9.89 4.61 -20.28
C ARG A 289 8.64 4.08 -19.57
N GLY A 290 8.71 4.05 -18.23
CA GLY A 290 7.58 3.65 -17.41
C GLY A 290 7.16 2.21 -17.61
N ASP A 291 5.85 1.97 -17.66
CA ASP A 291 5.25 0.67 -17.89
C ASP A 291 4.34 0.67 -19.11
N VAL A 292 4.20 -0.48 -19.77
CA VAL A 292 3.45 -0.65 -21.01
C VAL A 292 2.51 -1.85 -20.89
N HIS A 293 1.29 -1.70 -21.40
CA HIS A 293 0.39 -2.82 -21.65
C HIS A 293 0.58 -3.30 -23.10
N TYR A 294 1.25 -4.44 -23.27
CA TYR A 294 1.59 -5.00 -24.56
C TYR A 294 0.54 -6.04 -24.98
N TRP A 295 -0.24 -5.71 -26.01
CA TRP A 295 -1.37 -6.52 -26.47
C TRP A 295 -1.10 -7.37 -27.72
N ASP A 296 0.01 -7.18 -28.39
CA ASP A 296 0.30 -7.82 -29.69
C ASP A 296 0.34 -9.36 -29.66
N VAL A 297 0.33 -9.95 -28.45
CA VAL A 297 0.21 -11.41 -28.26
C VAL A 297 -1.24 -11.88 -28.41
N TRP A 298 -2.22 -11.00 -28.17
CA TRP A 298 -3.64 -11.35 -28.05
C TRP A 298 -4.51 -10.79 -29.18
N HIS A 299 -4.04 -9.82 -29.92
CA HIS A 299 -4.75 -9.07 -30.97
C HIS A 299 -3.98 -8.98 -32.27
#